data_8b063d47d237a69ded58164cdf09fdb1
#
_entry.id   8b063d47d237a69ded58164cdf09fdb1
#
_cell.length_a   1.000
_cell.length_b   1.000
_cell.length_c   1.000
_cell.angle_alpha   90.00
_cell.angle_beta   90.00
_cell.angle_gamma   90.00
#
_symmetry.space_group_name_H-M   'P 1'
#
loop_
_entity.id
_entity.type
_entity.pdbx_description
1 polymer ?
#
loop_
_entity_poly.entity_id
_entity_poly.type
_entity_poly.pdbx_seq_one_letter_code
_entity_poly.pdbx_strand_id
1 'polypeptide(L)' 'MSQRIAVIENRIGKTSDVVAQGRQIGYRSQELDAYAQRGYSLAHTATIDGPDYVTFVDTLTADSPQ' A
#
# COMPACT_ATOMS: atom_id res chain seq x y z
N MET A 1 -4.65 19.11 -17.10
CA MET A 1 -5.09 17.97 -16.27
C MET A 1 -4.21 17.86 -15.04
N SER A 2 -4.79 17.53 -13.93
CA SER A 2 -4.04 17.32 -12.71
C SER A 2 -4.11 15.84 -12.31
N GLN A 3 -3.10 15.39 -11.58
CA GLN A 3 -3.11 14.07 -11.00
C GLN A 3 -3.44 14.15 -9.52
N ARG A 4 -4.14 13.13 -9.04
CA ARG A 4 -4.29 12.90 -7.62
C ARG A 4 -3.25 11.87 -7.19
N ILE A 5 -2.68 12.09 -6.03
CA ILE A 5 -1.66 11.21 -5.48
C ILE A 5 -2.13 10.74 -4.11
N ALA A 6 -2.08 9.44 -3.89
CA ALA A 6 -2.36 8.85 -2.60
C ALA A 6 -1.16 8.05 -2.15
N VAL A 7 -0.83 8.13 -0.87
CA VAL A 7 0.27 7.38 -0.28
C VAL A 7 -0.29 6.52 0.84
N ILE A 8 -0.02 5.24 0.78
CA ILE A 8 -0.47 4.27 1.78
C ILE A 8 0.73 3.66 2.44
N GLU A 9 0.76 3.69 3.77
CA GLU A 9 1.81 3.05 4.55
C GLU A 9 1.24 1.83 5.26
N ASN A 10 1.92 0.70 5.13
CA ASN A 10 1.57 -0.53 5.83
C ASN A 10 2.80 -1.09 6.52
N ARG A 11 2.65 -1.43 7.79
CA ARG A 11 3.73 -2.03 8.58
C ARG A 11 3.43 -3.49 8.82
N ILE A 12 4.44 -4.33 8.62
CA ILE A 12 4.35 -5.76 8.90
C ILE A 12 5.39 -6.09 9.93
N GLY A 13 4.97 -6.63 11.08
CA GLY A 13 5.87 -7.00 12.16
C GLY A 13 6.73 -8.20 11.79
N LYS A 14 8.03 -8.09 12.00
CA LYS A 14 8.96 -9.18 11.70
C LYS A 14 8.80 -10.36 12.65
N THR A 15 8.31 -10.10 13.86
CA THR A 15 8.12 -11.14 14.88
C THR A 15 6.73 -11.76 14.81
N SER A 16 5.86 -11.31 13.92
CA SER A 16 4.53 -11.87 13.74
C SER A 16 4.61 -13.27 13.16
N ASP A 17 3.67 -14.13 13.53
CA ASP A 17 3.61 -15.46 12.94
C ASP A 17 3.13 -15.39 11.48
N VAL A 18 3.21 -16.52 10.78
CA VAL A 18 2.88 -16.58 9.34
C VAL A 18 1.43 -16.19 9.08
N VAL A 19 0.53 -16.57 9.97
CA VAL A 19 -0.91 -16.25 9.83
C VAL A 19 -1.13 -14.75 9.94
N ALA A 20 -0.53 -14.10 10.93
CA ALA A 20 -0.66 -12.66 11.12
C ALA A 20 -0.04 -11.89 9.95
N GLN A 21 1.12 -12.31 9.46
CA GLN A 21 1.76 -11.69 8.30
C GLN A 21 0.89 -11.82 7.05
N GLY A 22 0.33 -13.00 6.81
CA GLY A 22 -0.56 -13.23 5.68
C GLY A 22 -1.81 -12.36 5.75
N ARG A 23 -2.34 -12.14 6.94
CA ARG A 23 -3.51 -11.28 7.15
C ARG A 23 -3.18 -9.83 6.82
N GLN A 24 -2.02 -9.34 7.26
CA GLN A 24 -1.59 -7.98 6.96
C GLN A 24 -1.37 -7.76 5.46
N ILE A 25 -0.80 -8.73 4.78
CA ILE A 25 -0.63 -8.68 3.33
C ILE A 25 -2.00 -8.67 2.63
N GLY A 26 -2.96 -9.44 3.15
CA GLY A 26 -4.32 -9.45 2.63
C GLY A 26 -5.00 -8.09 2.76
N TYR A 27 -4.82 -7.43 3.89
CA TYR A 27 -5.36 -6.08 4.09
C TYR A 27 -4.75 -5.07 3.11
N ARG A 28 -3.44 -5.16 2.88
CA ARG A 28 -2.77 -4.31 1.91
C ARG A 28 -3.35 -4.51 0.51
N SER A 29 -3.57 -5.76 0.11
CA SER A 29 -4.17 -6.07 -1.19
C SER A 29 -5.57 -5.50 -1.31
N GLN A 30 -6.37 -5.57 -0.25
CA GLN A 30 -7.72 -5.01 -0.24
C GLN A 30 -7.70 -3.49 -0.37
N GLU A 31 -6.77 -2.81 0.30
CA GLU A 31 -6.62 -1.36 0.18
C GLU A 31 -6.25 -0.95 -1.24
N LEU A 32 -5.29 -1.64 -1.83
CA LEU A 32 -4.86 -1.35 -3.20
C LEU A 32 -6.01 -1.58 -4.19
N ASP A 33 -6.78 -2.64 -3.99
CA ASP A 33 -7.92 -2.93 -4.83
C ASP A 33 -9.01 -1.85 -4.70
N ALA A 34 -9.28 -1.39 -3.49
CA ALA A 34 -10.26 -0.33 -3.25
C ALA A 34 -9.86 0.96 -3.97
N TYR A 35 -8.58 1.32 -3.96
CA TYR A 35 -8.10 2.47 -4.69
C TYR A 35 -8.17 2.26 -6.20
N ALA A 36 -7.87 1.04 -6.66
CA ALA A 36 -7.97 0.73 -8.09
C ALA A 36 -9.39 0.91 -8.61
N GLN A 37 -10.39 0.56 -7.81
CA GLN A 37 -11.80 0.75 -8.18
C GLN A 37 -12.17 2.22 -8.30
N ARG A 38 -11.40 3.11 -7.68
CA ARG A 38 -11.60 4.57 -7.78
C ARG A 38 -10.77 5.19 -8.90
N GLY A 39 -10.13 4.38 -9.72
CA GLY A 39 -9.32 4.84 -10.83
C GLY A 39 -7.86 5.11 -10.51
N TYR A 40 -7.38 4.70 -9.35
CA TYR A 40 -5.97 4.82 -8.99
C TYR A 40 -5.16 3.65 -9.55
N SER A 41 -3.93 3.94 -9.92
CA SER A 41 -2.95 2.92 -10.32
C SER A 41 -1.75 2.98 -9.41
N LEU A 42 -1.18 1.83 -9.09
CA LEU A 42 0.03 1.76 -8.28
C LEU A 42 1.21 2.22 -9.13
N ALA A 43 1.81 3.34 -8.75
CA ALA A 43 2.93 3.91 -9.47
C ALA A 43 4.27 3.43 -8.92
N HIS A 44 4.37 3.22 -7.62
CA HIS A 44 5.63 2.87 -6.98
C HIS A 44 5.39 2.24 -5.62
N THR A 45 6.22 1.29 -5.26
CA THR A 45 6.26 0.70 -3.92
C THR A 45 7.68 0.79 -3.39
N ALA A 46 7.84 1.39 -2.24
CA ALA A 46 9.11 1.41 -1.52
C ALA A 46 8.99 0.57 -0.27
N THR A 47 10.10 -0.03 0.13
CA THR A 47 10.18 -0.85 1.33
C THR A 47 11.19 -0.23 2.28
N ILE A 48 10.78 -0.01 3.52
CA ILE A 48 11.66 0.49 4.56
C ILE A 48 11.86 -0.64 5.56
N ASP A 49 13.11 -1.11 5.67
CA ASP A 49 13.46 -2.20 6.56
C ASP A 49 13.88 -1.62 7.92
N GLY A 50 13.08 -1.88 8.94
CA GLY A 50 13.39 -1.51 10.31
C GLY A 50 13.75 -2.72 11.16
N PRO A 51 14.14 -2.52 12.42
CA PRO A 51 14.52 -3.65 13.29
C PRO A 51 13.33 -4.55 13.64
N ASP A 52 12.15 -3.97 13.83
CA ASP A 52 10.97 -4.73 14.28
C ASP A 52 9.89 -4.83 13.22
N TYR A 53 9.92 -3.96 12.22
CA TYR A 53 8.88 -3.87 11.20
C TYR A 53 9.49 -3.67 9.82
N VAL A 54 8.79 -4.17 8.82
CA VAL A 54 9.00 -3.76 7.43
C VAL A 54 7.83 -2.87 7.06
N THR A 55 8.11 -1.68 6.55
CA THR A 55 7.08 -0.73 6.13
C THR A 55 7.02 -0.69 4.61
N PHE A 56 5.84 -0.94 4.06
CA PHE A 56 5.58 -0.78 2.64
C PHE A 56 4.94 0.59 2.42
N VAL A 57 5.51 1.38 1.53
CA VAL A 57 4.98 2.69 1.16
C VAL A 57 4.56 2.61 -0.29
N ASP A 58 3.26 2.61 -0.51
CA ASP A 58 2.67 2.50 -1.84
C ASP A 58 2.22 3.87 -2.31
N THR A 59 2.72 4.31 -3.46
CA THR A 59 2.30 5.55 -4.08
C THR A 59 1.38 5.24 -5.24
N LEU A 60 0.17 5.80 -5.20
CA LEU A 60 -0.83 5.59 -6.22
C LEU A 60 -1.18 6.91 -6.87
N THR A 61 -1.48 6.86 -8.15
CA THR A 61 -1.84 8.05 -8.92
C THR A 61 -3.14 7.81 -9.66
N ALA A 62 -3.88 8.87 -9.86
CA ALA A 62 -5.09 8.88 -10.67
C ALA A 62 -5.21 10.20 -11.40
N ASP A 63 -5.71 10.14 -12.63
CA ASP A 63 -6.01 11.36 -13.37
C ASP A 63 -7.26 11.99 -12.79
N SER A 64 -7.17 13.30 -12.53
CA SER A 64 -8.29 14.04 -12.01
C SER A 64 -9.25 14.36 -13.16
N PRO A 65 -10.54 14.07 -13.04
CA PRO A 65 -11.49 14.47 -14.06
C PRO A 65 -11.60 15.99 -14.12
N GLN A 66 -11.81 16.47 -15.31
CA GLN A 66 -11.98 17.90 -15.55
C GLN A 66 -13.43 18.32 -15.36
#